data_072699cf8bab55a5177d40d63e93a8db
#
_entry.id   072699cf8bab55a5177d40d63e93a8db
#
_cell.length_a   1.000
_cell.length_b   1.000
_cell.length_c   1.000
_cell.angle_alpha   90.00
_cell.angle_beta   90.00
_cell.angle_gamma   90.00
#
_symmetry.space_group_name_H-M   'P 1'
#
loop_
_entity.id
_entity.type
_entity.pdbx_description
1 polymer ?
#
loop_
_entity_poly.entity_id
_entity_poly.type
_entity_poly.pdbx_seq_one_letter_code
_entity_poly.pdbx_strand_id
1 'polypeptide(L)'
;GSSAVIVQRVSKSFGNENVLKEVSLGLEKGKIHGIIGRNGSGKMVLMKCICGFLRPTSGAVKVFDKIIGTDCDFAPDTGMLIETPGFLIHETGMNNLKWLAKLGKGANRERISELIRMVGLDPAIKKKVGQYSLGMRQRLGIAQALLDDPALLILDEPMNGLDKNGVKDIRSLLLDLKAQGKTIL
;
A
#
# COMPACT_ATOMS: atom_id res chain seq x y z
N GLY A 1 2.74 22.37 -4.25
CA GLY A 1 3.30 21.73 -3.17
C GLY A 1 4.16 20.55 -3.45
N SER A 2 5.24 20.43 -2.70
CA SER A 2 6.18 19.32 -2.76
C SER A 2 5.75 18.13 -1.92
N SER A 3 4.65 18.23 -1.16
CA SER A 3 4.18 17.17 -0.26
C SER A 3 3.11 16.32 -0.90
N ALA A 4 3.31 15.00 -0.87
CA ALA A 4 2.30 14.05 -1.31
C ALA A 4 1.22 13.87 -0.23
N VAL A 5 1.63 13.81 1.03
CA VAL A 5 0.75 13.62 2.18
C VAL A 5 1.05 14.66 3.23
N ILE A 6 0.00 15.27 3.79
CA ILE A 6 0.10 16.18 4.93
C ILE A 6 -0.88 15.69 5.99
N VAL A 7 -0.34 15.33 7.15
CA VAL A 7 -1.12 14.95 8.33
C VAL A 7 -1.04 16.11 9.31
N GLN A 8 -2.20 16.71 9.65
CA GLN A 8 -2.27 17.91 10.48
C GLN A 8 -3.02 17.62 11.78
N ARG A 9 -2.27 17.54 12.87
CA ARG A 9 -2.79 17.42 14.23
C ARG A 9 -3.86 16.32 14.35
N VAL A 10 -3.58 15.16 13.75
CA VAL A 10 -4.53 14.04 13.73
C VAL A 10 -4.52 13.32 15.07
N SER A 11 -5.71 13.19 15.64
CA SER A 11 -5.98 12.34 16.80
C SER A 11 -6.99 11.28 16.42
N LYS A 12 -6.85 10.09 16.98
CA LYS A 12 -7.79 9.00 16.78
C LYS A 12 -7.97 8.24 18.09
N SER A 13 -9.22 8.14 18.49
CA SER A 13 -9.63 7.43 19.71
C SER A 13 -10.64 6.35 19.38
N PHE A 14 -10.55 5.22 20.10
CA PHE A 14 -11.53 4.15 20.10
C PHE A 14 -12.06 4.01 21.52
N GLY A 15 -13.27 4.54 21.77
CA GLY A 15 -13.78 4.63 23.12
C GLY A 15 -12.87 5.53 23.98
N ASN A 16 -12.33 4.98 25.05
CA ASN A 16 -11.45 5.71 25.98
C ASN A 16 -9.96 5.60 25.62
N GLU A 17 -9.62 4.85 24.59
CA GLU A 17 -8.24 4.63 24.18
C GLU A 17 -7.85 5.63 23.09
N ASN A 18 -6.87 6.49 23.40
CA ASN A 18 -6.29 7.44 22.45
C ASN A 18 -5.10 6.79 21.74
N VAL A 19 -5.30 6.33 20.50
CA VAL A 19 -4.28 5.64 19.72
C VAL A 19 -3.34 6.63 19.03
N LEU A 20 -3.89 7.72 18.47
CA LEU A 20 -3.11 8.81 17.88
C LEU A 20 -3.41 10.10 18.65
N LYS A 21 -2.35 10.87 18.97
CA LYS A 21 -2.44 12.11 19.75
C LYS A 21 -1.76 13.23 18.99
N GLU A 22 -2.57 14.07 18.33
CA GLU A 22 -2.12 15.27 17.60
C GLU A 22 -0.88 15.02 16.73
N VAL A 23 -0.92 13.97 15.92
CA VAL A 23 0.19 13.61 15.03
C VAL A 23 0.21 14.57 13.84
N SER A 24 1.38 15.17 13.60
CA SER A 24 1.61 16.02 12.43
C SER A 24 2.85 15.55 11.70
N LEU A 25 2.72 15.33 10.38
CA LEU A 25 3.85 14.98 9.53
C LEU A 25 3.55 15.32 8.08
N GLY A 26 4.60 15.40 7.28
CA GLY A 26 4.49 15.59 5.85
C GLY A 26 5.39 14.60 5.13
N LEU A 27 4.89 14.07 4.00
CA LEU A 27 5.65 13.17 3.15
C LEU A 27 5.94 13.86 1.83
N GLU A 28 7.22 14.08 1.54
CA GLU A 28 7.63 14.71 0.28
C GLU A 28 7.42 13.76 -0.90
N LYS A 29 7.02 14.34 -2.04
CA LYS A 29 6.87 13.60 -3.29
C LYS A 29 8.21 13.02 -3.75
N GLY A 30 8.17 11.82 -4.35
CA GLY A 30 9.32 11.18 -4.95
C GLY A 30 10.35 10.63 -3.99
N LYS A 31 9.96 10.44 -2.71
CA LYS A 31 10.85 9.90 -1.67
C LYS A 31 10.27 8.64 -1.04
N ILE A 32 11.14 7.86 -0.43
CA ILE A 32 10.75 6.74 0.43
C ILE A 32 10.77 7.22 1.88
N HIS A 33 9.67 7.03 2.56
CA HIS A 33 9.48 7.41 3.96
C HIS A 33 9.25 6.16 4.80
N GLY A 34 9.79 6.12 6.01
CA GLY A 34 9.56 5.03 6.94
C GLY A 34 8.81 5.50 8.17
N ILE A 35 7.82 4.72 8.59
CA ILE A 35 7.19 4.89 9.90
C ILE A 35 7.74 3.81 10.80
N ILE A 36 8.41 4.21 11.86
CA ILE A 36 9.01 3.30 12.84
C ILE A 36 8.08 3.22 14.05
N GLY A 37 7.71 2.01 14.40
CA GLY A 37 6.88 1.77 15.58
C GLY A 37 6.65 0.29 15.80
N ARG A 38 6.35 -0.08 17.04
CA ARG A 38 5.99 -1.45 17.39
C ARG A 38 4.57 -1.74 16.91
N ASN A 39 4.24 -3.01 16.75
CA ASN A 39 2.86 -3.43 16.56
C ASN A 39 2.02 -2.87 17.73
N GLY A 40 0.89 -2.26 17.41
CA GLY A 40 0.04 -1.61 18.41
C GLY A 40 0.42 -0.18 18.76
N SER A 41 1.43 0.41 18.13
CA SER A 41 1.88 1.80 18.39
C SER A 41 1.04 2.86 17.66
N GLY A 42 0.01 2.47 16.94
CA GLY A 42 -0.80 3.38 16.12
C GLY A 42 -0.34 3.51 14.67
N LYS A 43 0.74 2.85 14.27
CA LYS A 43 1.25 2.89 12.89
C LYS A 43 0.18 2.49 11.88
N MET A 44 -0.48 1.35 12.11
CA MET A 44 -1.57 0.84 11.25
C MET A 44 -2.75 1.82 11.22
N VAL A 45 -3.11 2.38 12.36
CA VAL A 45 -4.20 3.35 12.48
C VAL A 45 -3.87 4.61 11.67
N LEU A 46 -2.64 5.10 11.77
CA LEU A 46 -2.18 6.25 10.98
C LEU A 46 -2.25 5.97 9.48
N MET A 47 -1.75 4.82 9.05
CA MET A 47 -1.82 4.42 7.64
C MET A 47 -3.27 4.34 7.13
N LYS A 48 -4.17 3.77 7.93
CA LYS A 48 -5.61 3.71 7.58
C LYS A 48 -6.24 5.09 7.50
N CYS A 49 -5.85 6.02 8.36
CA CYS A 49 -6.32 7.41 8.27
C CYS A 49 -5.82 8.08 6.98
N ILE A 50 -4.58 7.84 6.59
CA ILE A 50 -4.03 8.38 5.33
C ILE A 50 -4.78 7.80 4.13
N CYS A 51 -5.06 6.51 4.13
CA CYS A 51 -5.79 5.85 3.03
C CYS A 51 -7.27 6.24 2.95
N GLY A 52 -7.87 6.66 4.05
CA GLY A 52 -9.29 6.99 4.13
C GLY A 52 -10.16 5.87 4.70
N PHE A 53 -9.57 4.77 5.16
CA PHE A 53 -10.33 3.66 5.78
C PHE A 53 -10.83 3.98 7.19
N LEU A 54 -10.15 4.90 7.87
CA LEU A 54 -10.57 5.42 9.16
C LEU A 54 -10.64 6.93 9.11
N ARG A 55 -11.63 7.52 9.76
CA ARG A 55 -11.73 8.96 9.91
C ARG A 55 -11.03 9.37 11.21
N PRO A 56 -10.18 10.41 11.19
CA PRO A 56 -9.62 10.96 12.43
C PRO A 56 -10.73 11.43 13.37
N THR A 57 -10.49 11.33 14.66
CA THR A 57 -11.36 11.94 15.67
C THR A 57 -11.26 13.46 15.59
N SER A 58 -10.04 13.97 15.34
CA SER A 58 -9.79 15.39 15.08
C SER A 58 -8.57 15.53 14.18
N GLY A 59 -8.37 16.73 13.63
CA GLY A 59 -7.31 16.98 12.66
C GLY A 59 -7.73 16.60 11.24
N ALA A 60 -6.80 16.70 10.31
CA ALA A 60 -7.08 16.45 8.90
C ALA A 60 -5.91 15.76 8.20
N VAL A 61 -6.24 14.97 7.17
CA VAL A 61 -5.25 14.35 6.28
C VAL A 61 -5.50 14.85 4.87
N LYS A 62 -4.45 15.29 4.20
CA LYS A 62 -4.48 15.75 2.81
C LYS A 62 -3.54 14.86 1.99
N VAL A 63 -4.06 14.30 0.90
CA VAL A 63 -3.28 13.49 -0.04
C VAL A 63 -3.41 14.13 -1.43
N PHE A 64 -2.29 14.48 -2.04
CA PHE A 64 -2.25 15.22 -3.31
C PHE A 64 -3.23 16.38 -3.35
N ASP A 65 -3.19 17.22 -2.32
CA ASP A 65 -4.02 18.43 -2.16
C ASP A 65 -5.53 18.15 -1.97
N LYS A 66 -5.91 16.89 -1.76
CA LYS A 66 -7.31 16.52 -1.48
C LYS A 66 -7.45 16.15 0.01
N ILE A 67 -8.43 16.75 0.66
CA ILE A 67 -8.73 16.48 2.07
C ILE A 67 -9.58 15.21 2.16
N ILE A 68 -9.04 14.20 2.84
CA ILE A 68 -9.73 12.92 3.01
C ILE A 68 -10.96 13.12 3.90
N GLY A 69 -12.11 12.68 3.40
CA GLY A 69 -13.38 12.83 4.08
C GLY A 69 -14.16 14.08 3.68
N THR A 70 -13.53 15.03 2.99
CA THR A 70 -14.16 16.26 2.51
C THR A 70 -14.15 16.32 0.98
N ASP A 71 -12.97 16.29 0.37
CA ASP A 71 -12.81 16.33 -1.09
C ASP A 71 -12.97 14.96 -1.73
N CYS A 72 -12.64 13.90 -0.99
CA CYS A 72 -12.73 12.51 -1.44
C CYS A 72 -12.83 11.60 -0.23
N ASP A 73 -13.37 10.39 -0.43
CA ASP A 73 -13.50 9.40 0.65
C ASP A 73 -12.21 8.64 0.90
N PHE A 74 -11.48 8.33 -0.17
CA PHE A 74 -10.25 7.57 -0.11
C PHE A 74 -9.11 8.34 -0.77
N ALA A 75 -7.88 8.03 -0.36
CA ALA A 75 -6.69 8.69 -0.91
C ALA A 75 -6.63 8.52 -2.44
N PRO A 76 -6.52 9.61 -3.19
CA PRO A 76 -6.44 9.55 -4.65
C PRO A 76 -5.08 9.01 -5.10
N ASP A 77 -5.06 8.33 -6.24
CA ASP A 77 -3.85 7.87 -6.93
C ASP A 77 -2.89 7.12 -5.99
N THR A 78 -3.46 6.25 -5.15
CA THR A 78 -2.75 5.56 -4.08
C THR A 78 -2.98 4.06 -4.19
N GLY A 79 -1.88 3.30 -4.19
CA GLY A 79 -1.88 1.85 -4.01
C GLY A 79 -1.48 1.51 -2.59
N MET A 80 -2.04 0.44 -2.06
CA MET A 80 -1.80 0.11 -0.66
C MET A 80 -1.68 -1.40 -0.42
N LEU A 81 -0.80 -1.73 0.50
CA LEU A 81 -0.68 -3.04 1.09
C LEU A 81 -0.70 -2.86 2.60
N ILE A 82 -1.89 -2.85 3.17
CA ILE A 82 -2.15 -2.71 4.60
C ILE A 82 -2.88 -3.97 5.03
N GLU A 83 -2.32 -4.69 5.99
CA GLU A 83 -2.80 -5.99 6.42
C GLU A 83 -2.63 -7.03 5.30
N THR A 84 -3.10 -8.25 5.52
CA THR A 84 -3.04 -9.31 4.52
C THR A 84 -4.09 -9.05 3.44
N PRO A 85 -3.70 -9.02 2.16
CA PRO A 85 -4.69 -8.84 1.08
C PRO A 85 -5.73 -9.94 1.10
N GLY A 86 -7.00 -9.56 0.89
CA GLY A 86 -8.12 -10.48 0.81
C GLY A 86 -8.22 -11.16 -0.56
N PHE A 87 -7.21 -11.94 -0.92
CA PHE A 87 -7.21 -12.67 -2.19
C PHE A 87 -8.19 -13.84 -2.16
N LEU A 88 -8.70 -14.17 -3.35
CA LEU A 88 -9.49 -15.39 -3.57
C LEU A 88 -8.54 -16.59 -3.54
N ILE A 89 -8.62 -17.39 -2.48
CA ILE A 89 -7.66 -18.47 -2.22
C ILE A 89 -7.76 -19.64 -3.20
N HIS A 90 -8.89 -19.79 -3.87
CA HIS A 90 -9.13 -20.86 -4.86
C HIS A 90 -8.75 -20.44 -6.28
N GLU A 91 -8.24 -19.23 -6.45
CA GLU A 91 -7.81 -18.69 -7.73
C GLU A 91 -6.30 -18.50 -7.77
N THR A 92 -5.75 -18.47 -8.99
CA THR A 92 -4.34 -18.14 -9.21
C THR A 92 -4.06 -16.68 -8.90
N GLY A 93 -2.78 -16.30 -8.77
CA GLY A 93 -2.40 -14.90 -8.64
C GLY A 93 -2.83 -14.06 -9.85
N MET A 94 -2.65 -14.61 -11.06
CA MET A 94 -3.09 -13.95 -12.29
C MET A 94 -4.58 -13.63 -12.25
N ASN A 95 -5.42 -14.62 -11.90
CA ASN A 95 -6.87 -14.43 -11.86
C ASN A 95 -7.28 -13.44 -10.76
N ASN A 96 -6.62 -13.47 -9.61
CA ASN A 96 -6.85 -12.48 -8.57
C ASN A 96 -6.60 -11.06 -9.07
N LEU A 97 -5.48 -10.82 -9.74
CA LEU A 97 -5.15 -9.49 -10.23
C LEU A 97 -6.05 -9.06 -11.39
N LYS A 98 -6.48 -10.00 -12.26
CA LYS A 98 -7.47 -9.70 -13.30
C LYS A 98 -8.80 -9.24 -12.71
N TRP A 99 -9.25 -9.92 -11.66
CA TRP A 99 -10.47 -9.55 -10.96
C TRP A 99 -10.37 -8.14 -10.37
N LEU A 100 -9.28 -7.86 -9.66
CA LEU A 100 -9.05 -6.54 -9.06
C LEU A 100 -8.87 -5.44 -10.12
N ALA A 101 -8.26 -5.75 -11.25
CA ALA A 101 -8.08 -4.80 -12.34
C ALA A 101 -9.43 -4.31 -12.90
N LYS A 102 -10.44 -5.17 -12.92
CA LYS A 102 -11.79 -4.79 -13.38
C LYS A 102 -12.46 -3.78 -12.45
N LEU A 103 -12.09 -3.79 -11.17
CA LEU A 103 -12.63 -2.86 -10.17
C LEU A 103 -11.89 -1.51 -10.18
N GLY A 104 -10.71 -1.46 -10.79
CA GLY A 104 -9.88 -0.27 -10.89
C GLY A 104 -9.83 0.28 -12.31
N LYS A 105 -8.64 0.69 -12.75
CA LYS A 105 -8.42 1.31 -14.07
C LYS A 105 -8.39 0.30 -15.23
N GLY A 106 -8.60 -0.99 -14.97
CA GLY A 106 -8.69 -1.99 -16.01
C GLY A 106 -7.37 -2.39 -16.64
N ALA A 107 -6.33 -2.58 -15.83
CA ALA A 107 -5.03 -3.07 -16.31
C ALA A 107 -5.21 -4.35 -17.13
N ASN A 108 -4.56 -4.42 -18.29
CA ASN A 108 -4.69 -5.57 -19.17
C ASN A 108 -3.78 -6.73 -18.73
N ARG A 109 -3.96 -7.91 -19.36
CA ARG A 109 -3.20 -9.10 -19.01
C ARG A 109 -1.69 -8.91 -19.13
N GLU A 110 -1.23 -8.16 -20.12
CA GLU A 110 0.21 -7.91 -20.32
C GLU A 110 0.79 -7.09 -19.18
N ARG A 111 0.09 -6.05 -18.75
CA ARG A 111 0.49 -5.24 -17.61
C ARG A 111 0.49 -6.05 -16.32
N ILE A 112 -0.54 -6.87 -16.10
CA ILE A 112 -0.61 -7.74 -14.94
C ILE A 112 0.55 -8.74 -14.92
N SER A 113 0.85 -9.36 -16.06
CA SER A 113 1.98 -10.26 -16.19
C SER A 113 3.31 -9.57 -15.87
N GLU A 114 3.50 -8.36 -16.36
CA GLU A 114 4.67 -7.55 -16.07
C GLU A 114 4.82 -7.29 -14.57
N LEU A 115 3.73 -6.88 -13.90
CA LEU A 115 3.74 -6.63 -12.47
C LEU A 115 4.07 -7.88 -11.65
N ILE A 116 3.52 -9.02 -12.04
CA ILE A 116 3.81 -10.29 -11.36
C ILE A 116 5.30 -10.64 -11.50
N ARG A 117 5.89 -10.44 -12.68
CA ARG A 117 7.33 -10.64 -12.87
C ARG A 117 8.17 -9.65 -12.07
N MET A 118 7.74 -8.39 -12.01
CA MET A 118 8.47 -7.35 -11.26
C MET A 118 8.63 -7.70 -9.79
N VAL A 119 7.65 -8.36 -9.20
CA VAL A 119 7.71 -8.78 -7.79
C VAL A 119 8.37 -10.15 -7.61
N GLY A 120 8.85 -10.76 -8.69
CA GLY A 120 9.58 -12.03 -8.63
C GLY A 120 8.71 -13.27 -8.63
N LEU A 121 7.49 -13.18 -9.13
CA LEU A 121 6.59 -14.33 -9.31
C LEU A 121 6.47 -14.68 -10.79
N ASP A 122 6.01 -15.91 -11.06
CA ASP A 122 5.74 -16.37 -12.41
C ASP A 122 4.26 -16.14 -12.75
N PRO A 123 3.95 -15.31 -13.76
CA PRO A 123 2.57 -15.06 -14.15
C PRO A 123 1.84 -16.28 -14.70
N ALA A 124 2.57 -17.30 -15.16
CA ALA A 124 2.00 -18.54 -15.70
C ALA A 124 1.79 -19.63 -14.64
N ILE A 125 2.18 -19.38 -13.39
CA ILE A 125 2.04 -20.40 -12.33
C ILE A 125 0.57 -20.74 -12.10
N LYS A 126 0.25 -22.04 -12.12
CA LYS A 126 -1.11 -22.53 -11.90
C LYS A 126 -1.47 -22.75 -10.44
N LYS A 127 -0.51 -22.56 -9.53
CA LYS A 127 -0.72 -22.69 -8.09
C LYS A 127 -1.74 -21.65 -7.61
N LYS A 128 -2.69 -22.09 -6.81
CA LYS A 128 -3.71 -21.20 -6.23
C LYS A 128 -3.11 -20.43 -5.05
N VAL A 129 -3.61 -19.21 -4.83
CA VAL A 129 -3.10 -18.33 -3.77
C VAL A 129 -3.19 -18.96 -2.38
N GLY A 130 -4.20 -19.80 -2.14
CA GLY A 130 -4.30 -20.54 -0.89
C GLY A 130 -3.09 -21.44 -0.59
N GLN A 131 -2.34 -21.83 -1.62
CA GLN A 131 -1.14 -22.66 -1.51
C GLN A 131 0.17 -21.84 -1.54
N TYR A 132 0.07 -20.53 -1.60
CA TYR A 132 1.26 -19.67 -1.60
C TYR A 132 1.90 -19.63 -0.22
N SER A 133 3.22 -19.53 -0.19
CA SER A 133 3.94 -19.14 1.02
C SER A 133 3.59 -17.73 1.44
N LEU A 134 3.90 -17.35 2.67
CA LEU A 134 3.73 -15.98 3.13
C LEU A 134 4.50 -15.01 2.23
N GLY A 135 5.74 -15.34 1.86
CA GLY A 135 6.54 -14.51 0.97
C GLY A 135 5.91 -14.33 -0.41
N MET A 136 5.33 -15.38 -0.99
CA MET A 136 4.63 -15.31 -2.27
C MET A 136 3.39 -14.42 -2.19
N ARG A 137 2.61 -14.53 -1.13
CA ARG A 137 1.44 -13.67 -0.90
C ARG A 137 1.86 -12.23 -0.74
N GLN A 138 2.95 -11.99 -0.03
CA GLN A 138 3.48 -10.65 0.17
C GLN A 138 3.89 -10.01 -1.16
N ARG A 139 4.58 -10.76 -2.01
CA ARG A 139 4.97 -10.31 -3.35
C ARG A 139 3.73 -10.00 -4.21
N LEU A 140 2.74 -10.86 -4.19
CA LEU A 140 1.50 -10.63 -4.93
C LEU A 140 0.76 -9.40 -4.40
N GLY A 141 0.78 -9.17 -3.09
CA GLY A 141 0.22 -7.97 -2.46
C GLY A 141 0.87 -6.68 -2.94
N ILE A 142 2.18 -6.68 -3.15
CA ILE A 142 2.90 -5.53 -3.72
C ILE A 142 2.48 -5.32 -5.18
N ALA A 143 2.37 -6.38 -5.97
CA ALA A 143 1.89 -6.29 -7.35
C ALA A 143 0.47 -5.71 -7.40
N GLN A 144 -0.40 -6.15 -6.50
CA GLN A 144 -1.77 -5.63 -6.39
C GLN A 144 -1.77 -4.12 -6.09
N ALA A 145 -0.89 -3.66 -5.20
CA ALA A 145 -0.79 -2.24 -4.90
C ALA A 145 -0.37 -1.41 -6.11
N LEU A 146 0.34 -1.99 -7.06
CA LEU A 146 0.83 -1.33 -8.27
C LEU A 146 -0.14 -1.40 -9.47
N LEU A 147 -1.26 -2.08 -9.33
CA LEU A 147 -2.17 -2.39 -10.45
C LEU A 147 -2.60 -1.17 -11.26
N ASP A 148 -2.96 -0.09 -10.59
CA ASP A 148 -3.46 1.13 -11.23
C ASP A 148 -2.38 2.21 -11.41
N ASP A 149 -1.11 1.81 -11.39
CA ASP A 149 0.05 2.69 -11.54
C ASP A 149 -0.03 3.93 -10.62
N PRO A 150 -0.14 3.74 -9.30
CA PRO A 150 -0.36 4.86 -8.39
C PRO A 150 0.88 5.73 -8.22
N ALA A 151 0.65 7.00 -7.89
CA ALA A 151 1.74 7.93 -7.56
C ALA A 151 2.24 7.75 -6.11
N LEU A 152 1.37 7.26 -5.24
CA LEU A 152 1.68 6.99 -3.83
C LEU A 152 1.47 5.52 -3.50
N LEU A 153 2.44 4.93 -2.84
CA LEU A 153 2.35 3.55 -2.31
C LEU A 153 2.44 3.59 -0.79
N ILE A 154 1.47 2.97 -0.14
CA ILE A 154 1.45 2.80 1.31
C ILE A 154 1.59 1.32 1.60
N LEU A 155 2.75 0.92 2.12
CA LEU A 155 3.10 -0.47 2.32
C LEU A 155 3.38 -0.72 3.80
N ASP A 156 2.61 -1.62 4.41
CA ASP A 156 2.84 -2.03 5.79
C ASP A 156 3.69 -3.30 5.79
N GLU A 157 4.91 -3.16 6.30
CA GLU A 157 5.89 -4.25 6.41
C GLU A 157 6.02 -5.08 5.11
N PRO A 158 6.36 -4.44 3.97
CA PRO A 158 6.37 -5.14 2.69
C PRO A 158 7.40 -6.26 2.58
N MET A 159 8.39 -6.27 3.47
CA MET A 159 9.45 -7.29 3.51
C MET A 159 9.10 -8.49 4.38
N ASN A 160 7.97 -8.44 5.09
CA ASN A 160 7.58 -9.50 6.01
C ASN A 160 7.43 -10.84 5.28
N GLY A 161 8.02 -11.89 5.84
CA GLY A 161 7.96 -13.24 5.26
C GLY A 161 8.93 -13.48 4.10
N LEU A 162 9.75 -12.50 3.74
CA LEU A 162 10.74 -12.64 2.67
C LEU A 162 12.09 -13.10 3.24
N ASP A 163 12.80 -13.95 2.48
CA ASP A 163 14.19 -14.29 2.77
C ASP A 163 15.13 -13.14 2.37
N LYS A 164 16.45 -13.32 2.56
CA LYS A 164 17.44 -12.27 2.24
C LYS A 164 17.38 -11.83 0.78
N ASN A 165 17.22 -12.79 -0.14
CA ASN A 165 17.14 -12.47 -1.56
C ASN A 165 15.84 -11.75 -1.90
N GLY A 166 14.73 -12.18 -1.30
CA GLY A 166 13.44 -11.52 -1.47
C GLY A 166 13.46 -10.07 -0.96
N VAL A 167 14.06 -9.84 0.20
CA VAL A 167 14.22 -8.48 0.75
C VAL A 167 15.03 -7.61 -0.20
N LYS A 168 16.14 -8.15 -0.72
CA LYS A 168 16.98 -7.43 -1.68
C LYS A 168 16.22 -7.07 -2.96
N ASP A 169 15.47 -8.03 -3.50
CA ASP A 169 14.71 -7.83 -4.74
C ASP A 169 13.63 -6.76 -4.57
N ILE A 170 12.88 -6.84 -3.49
CA ILE A 170 11.81 -5.85 -3.23
C ILE A 170 12.39 -4.48 -2.91
N ARG A 171 13.50 -4.42 -2.19
CA ARG A 171 14.19 -3.14 -1.95
C ARG A 171 14.61 -2.50 -3.27
N SER A 172 15.19 -3.28 -4.19
CA SER A 172 15.57 -2.79 -5.52
C SER A 172 14.34 -2.30 -6.30
N LEU A 173 13.24 -3.02 -6.24
CA LEU A 173 11.99 -2.62 -6.88
C LEU A 173 11.50 -1.28 -6.34
N LEU A 174 11.49 -1.10 -5.02
CA LEU A 174 11.04 0.16 -4.40
C LEU A 174 11.95 1.33 -4.79
N LEU A 175 13.25 1.11 -4.89
CA LEU A 175 14.19 2.13 -5.35
C LEU A 175 13.94 2.51 -6.81
N ASP A 176 13.63 1.54 -7.68
CA ASP A 176 13.30 1.80 -9.07
C ASP A 176 11.99 2.60 -9.18
N LEU A 177 10.98 2.27 -8.37
CA LEU A 177 9.72 3.01 -8.33
C LEU A 177 9.93 4.45 -7.85
N LYS A 178 10.78 4.65 -6.86
CA LYS A 178 11.18 5.99 -6.42
C LYS A 178 11.85 6.76 -7.56
N ALA A 179 12.75 6.12 -8.29
CA ALA A 179 13.43 6.74 -9.42
C ALA A 179 12.46 7.17 -10.54
N GLN A 180 11.30 6.50 -10.64
CA GLN A 180 10.22 6.87 -11.56
C GLN A 180 9.34 8.00 -11.02
N GLY A 181 9.64 8.54 -9.86
CA GLY A 181 8.92 9.66 -9.25
C GLY A 181 7.83 9.25 -8.28
N LYS A 182 7.67 7.97 -7.96
CA LYS A 182 6.66 7.53 -6.99
C LYS A 182 7.08 7.87 -5.56
N THR A 183 6.08 8.16 -4.74
CA THR A 183 6.23 8.37 -3.29
C THR A 183 5.86 7.08 -2.57
N ILE A 184 6.66 6.66 -1.61
CA ILE A 184 6.48 5.39 -0.91
C ILE A 184 6.54 5.61 0.59
N LEU A 185 5.56 5.05 1.29
CA LEU A 185 5.49 5.08 2.75
C LEU A 185 5.61 3.68 3.34
#